data_bf56a93c2e18ed3d82543eddb3fa7248
#
_entry.id   bf56a93c2e18ed3d82543eddb3fa7248
#
_cell.length_a   1.000
_cell.length_b   1.000
_cell.length_c   1.000
_cell.angle_alpha   90.00
_cell.angle_beta   90.00
_cell.angle_gamma   90.00
#
_symmetry.space_group_name_H-M   'P 1'
#
loop_
_entity.id
_entity.type
_entity.pdbx_description
1 polymer ?
#
loop_
_entity_poly.entity_id
_entity_poly.type
_entity_poly.pdbx_seq_one_letter_code
_entity_poly.pdbx_strand_id
1 'polypeptide(L)'
;TRRSSDLTGKYMKRGQKEMKRKTMLALMLAVSMTCSMGAATTAMAADESATEENADTADTTEASDEDQKAADNVADLIDKIYVQERTDTTDEDCKAAKEAWDALTDAQKELVEGENADPDYFGRDTGDASKDDPRNQDEIGENELLVVSFGTSFNDSRAEDVKGIEDALAKAYPDWSVRRAFTAQIIINHVEARDSENIDNMQQALDRAVENGVKNLVVQPTHLMHGAEYDEMTEAINGYKDKFESVAIAEPMLGEVGDDATVINDDKKAVAQAITDEACKEAGFDSMDAAAEAGTAFVFMGHGTSHTANVTYDQMQTQMEDLGFKNAFIGTVEGKPEDTACDKVIEKVKEAGYKNVVLRPLMVVAGDHANNDMAGDDEDSWKSQFVASGNFENVDCQIEGLGRIEAVEQIYVDHTKAAIDSLGSSDESADSDAAADTEADSAEDSAE
;
A
#
# COMPACT_ATOMS: atom_id res chain seq x y z
N THR A 1 -15.85 6.53 31.04
CA THR A 1 -15.61 5.08 30.95
C THR A 1 -15.61 4.57 29.50
N ARG A 2 -14.73 5.09 28.64
CA ARG A 2 -14.54 4.55 27.26
C ARG A 2 -13.05 4.31 26.89
N ARG A 3 -12.11 4.45 27.82
CA ARG A 3 -10.67 4.21 27.57
C ARG A 3 -10.15 2.83 28.01
N SER A 4 -10.99 1.97 28.57
CA SER A 4 -10.54 0.67 29.11
C SER A 4 -10.81 -0.53 28.19
N SER A 5 -11.66 -0.40 27.15
CA SER A 5 -11.99 -1.51 26.25
C SER A 5 -11.01 -1.64 25.05
N ASP A 6 -10.35 -0.56 24.65
CA ASP A 6 -9.42 -0.59 23.51
C ASP A 6 -8.06 -1.19 23.88
N LEU A 7 -7.62 -1.01 25.13
CA LEU A 7 -6.38 -1.61 25.62
C LEU A 7 -6.46 -3.14 25.76
N THR A 8 -7.63 -3.67 26.16
CA THR A 8 -7.82 -5.13 26.29
C THR A 8 -7.89 -5.85 24.95
N GLY A 9 -8.46 -5.21 23.91
CA GLY A 9 -8.48 -5.75 22.55
C GLY A 9 -7.07 -5.83 21.92
N LYS A 10 -6.25 -4.82 22.17
CA LYS A 10 -4.86 -4.76 21.70
C LYS A 10 -3.96 -5.81 22.39
N TYR A 11 -4.13 -6.02 23.69
CA TYR A 11 -3.40 -7.04 24.44
C TYR A 11 -3.82 -8.48 24.07
N MET A 12 -5.09 -8.72 23.73
CA MET A 12 -5.53 -10.04 23.27
C MET A 12 -4.99 -10.38 21.87
N LYS A 13 -4.95 -9.42 20.93
CA LYS A 13 -4.36 -9.62 19.59
C LYS A 13 -2.85 -9.85 19.67
N ARG A 14 -2.15 -9.12 20.54
CA ARG A 14 -0.71 -9.30 20.79
C ARG A 14 -0.38 -10.70 21.34
N GLY A 15 -1.13 -11.16 22.33
CA GLY A 15 -0.94 -12.51 22.90
C GLY A 15 -1.24 -13.65 21.89
N GLN A 16 -2.14 -13.45 20.96
CA GLN A 16 -2.44 -14.42 19.89
C GLN A 16 -1.34 -14.43 18.81
N LYS A 17 -0.78 -13.28 18.44
CA LYS A 17 0.33 -13.17 17.47
C LYS A 17 1.61 -13.78 18.04
N GLU A 18 1.95 -13.47 19.31
CA GLU A 18 3.09 -14.11 20.01
C GLU A 18 2.93 -15.63 20.17
N MET A 19 1.71 -16.11 20.46
CA MET A 19 1.47 -17.53 20.61
C MET A 19 1.56 -18.26 19.26
N LYS A 20 1.13 -17.66 18.16
CA LYS A 20 1.24 -18.19 16.80
C LYS A 20 2.70 -18.24 16.34
N ARG A 21 3.50 -17.18 16.55
CA ARG A 21 4.93 -17.15 16.20
C ARG A 21 5.73 -18.23 16.96
N LYS A 22 5.52 -18.39 18.26
CA LYS A 22 6.20 -19.43 19.06
C LYS A 22 5.81 -20.84 18.65
N THR A 23 4.57 -21.07 18.22
CA THR A 23 4.09 -22.36 17.71
C THR A 23 4.66 -22.66 16.32
N MET A 24 4.81 -21.62 15.46
CA MET A 24 5.40 -21.78 14.13
C MET A 24 6.91 -22.05 14.17
N LEU A 25 7.66 -21.36 15.04
CA LEU A 25 9.09 -21.64 15.25
C LEU A 25 9.32 -23.08 15.73
N ALA A 26 8.46 -23.57 16.63
CA ALA A 26 8.49 -24.96 17.10
C ALA A 26 8.11 -25.97 16.00
N LEU A 27 7.24 -25.60 15.06
CA LEU A 27 6.82 -26.46 13.94
C LEU A 27 7.89 -26.50 12.83
N MET A 28 8.54 -25.38 12.52
CA MET A 28 9.67 -25.36 11.57
C MET A 28 10.87 -26.17 12.06
N LEU A 29 11.17 -26.12 13.35
CA LEU A 29 12.18 -27.00 13.97
C LEU A 29 11.79 -28.47 13.89
N ALA A 30 10.51 -28.81 13.98
CA ALA A 30 10.02 -30.18 13.87
C ALA A 30 10.04 -30.72 12.43
N VAL A 31 9.78 -29.87 11.44
CA VAL A 31 9.79 -30.22 10.00
C VAL A 31 11.23 -30.40 9.49
N SER A 32 12.18 -29.58 9.95
CA SER A 32 13.60 -29.78 9.60
C SER A 32 14.21 -31.05 10.14
N MET A 33 13.71 -31.60 11.27
CA MET A 33 14.13 -32.86 11.81
C MET A 33 13.53 -34.11 11.09
N THR A 34 12.41 -33.95 10.37
CA THR A 34 11.78 -35.06 9.65
C THR A 34 12.25 -35.24 8.21
N CYS A 35 12.85 -34.25 7.58
CA CYS A 35 13.38 -34.35 6.22
C CYS A 35 14.78 -34.99 6.11
N SER A 36 15.49 -35.22 7.22
CA SER A 36 16.81 -35.85 7.24
C SER A 36 16.81 -37.37 7.42
N MET A 37 15.64 -38.04 7.51
CA MET A 37 15.55 -39.52 7.70
C MET A 37 15.01 -40.30 6.49
N GLY A 38 14.99 -39.75 5.28
CA GLY A 38 14.34 -40.34 4.11
C GLY A 38 15.23 -40.62 2.89
N ALA A 39 16.52 -40.92 3.05
CA ALA A 39 17.31 -41.37 1.90
C ALA A 39 18.52 -42.22 2.30
N ALA A 40 18.30 -43.47 2.72
CA ALA A 40 19.34 -44.52 2.68
C ALA A 40 18.73 -45.88 2.80
N THR A 41 18.30 -46.48 1.69
CA THR A 41 18.33 -47.93 1.49
C THR A 41 18.54 -48.21 0.01
N THR A 42 19.76 -48.55 -0.34
CA THR A 42 20.16 -49.69 -1.14
C THR A 42 21.63 -49.55 -1.55
N ALA A 43 22.48 -50.40 -1.02
CA ALA A 43 23.42 -51.30 -1.73
C ALA A 43 24.50 -51.82 -0.80
N MET A 44 24.40 -53.11 -0.56
CA MET A 44 25.36 -54.20 -0.41
C MET A 44 26.83 -53.93 -0.06
N ALA A 45 27.19 -54.49 1.09
CA ALA A 45 28.25 -55.48 1.37
C ALA A 45 29.75 -55.11 1.23
N ALA A 46 30.39 -55.34 2.36
CA ALA A 46 31.79 -55.80 2.61
C ALA A 46 32.81 -54.66 2.82
N ASP A 47 33.37 -54.48 3.93
CA ASP A 47 34.45 -55.15 4.62
C ASP A 47 34.91 -54.34 5.84
N GLU A 48 35.40 -55.02 6.87
CA GLU A 48 35.84 -54.51 8.16
C GLU A 48 37.05 -53.56 8.06
N SER A 49 37.05 -52.46 8.79
CA SER A 49 38.07 -52.17 9.82
C SER A 49 37.78 -50.86 10.55
N ALA A 50 37.97 -50.93 11.85
CA ALA A 50 37.72 -49.88 12.83
C ALA A 50 38.60 -48.64 12.65
N THR A 51 37.99 -47.48 12.87
CA THR A 51 38.56 -46.38 13.70
C THR A 51 37.44 -45.45 14.14
N GLU A 52 37.35 -45.28 15.46
CA GLU A 52 36.57 -44.23 16.11
C GLU A 52 37.08 -42.87 15.65
N GLU A 53 36.15 -41.99 15.23
CA GLU A 53 36.30 -40.55 15.48
C GLU A 53 34.98 -39.81 15.23
N ASN A 54 34.56 -39.15 16.29
CA ASN A 54 33.73 -37.94 16.39
C ASN A 54 32.43 -37.87 15.56
N ALA A 55 31.36 -38.11 16.29
CA ALA A 55 30.06 -37.54 16.02
C ALA A 55 30.19 -36.01 16.14
N ASP A 56 30.12 -35.35 15.01
CA ASP A 56 29.88 -33.91 14.93
C ASP A 56 28.45 -33.66 15.46
N THR A 57 28.38 -33.31 16.74
CA THR A 57 27.18 -32.75 17.33
C THR A 57 27.03 -31.39 16.69
N ALA A 58 26.01 -31.20 15.84
CA ALA A 58 25.54 -29.90 15.48
C ALA A 58 25.25 -29.13 16.79
N ASP A 59 26.18 -28.27 17.12
CA ASP A 59 26.11 -27.37 18.26
C ASP A 59 25.00 -26.36 17.96
N THR A 60 23.79 -26.63 18.42
CA THR A 60 22.78 -25.60 18.59
C THR A 60 23.24 -24.77 19.78
N THR A 61 24.17 -23.85 19.52
CA THR A 61 24.54 -22.82 20.48
C THR A 61 23.27 -22.02 20.74
N GLU A 62 22.69 -22.16 21.93
CA GLU A 62 21.70 -21.18 22.42
C GLU A 62 22.35 -19.80 22.26
N ALA A 63 21.59 -18.83 21.69
CA ALA A 63 22.06 -17.47 21.53
C ALA A 63 22.61 -16.96 22.89
N SER A 64 23.76 -16.35 22.88
CA SER A 64 24.32 -15.81 24.13
C SER A 64 23.45 -14.67 24.65
N ASP A 65 23.44 -14.45 25.97
CA ASP A 65 22.72 -13.30 26.57
C ASP A 65 23.18 -11.96 25.94
N GLU A 66 24.41 -11.89 25.43
CA GLU A 66 24.96 -10.71 24.75
C GLU A 66 24.38 -10.54 23.34
N ASP A 67 24.20 -11.63 22.59
CA ASP A 67 23.59 -11.61 21.25
C ASP A 67 22.12 -11.19 21.31
N GLN A 68 21.37 -11.79 22.25
CA GLN A 68 19.97 -11.42 22.46
C GLN A 68 19.84 -9.94 22.83
N LYS A 69 20.70 -9.46 23.73
CA LYS A 69 20.67 -8.05 24.15
C LYS A 69 21.02 -7.07 23.00
N ALA A 70 21.90 -7.48 22.08
CA ALA A 70 22.22 -6.67 20.92
C ALA A 70 21.01 -6.61 19.97
N ALA A 71 20.32 -7.74 19.75
CA ALA A 71 19.09 -7.81 18.95
C ALA A 71 17.94 -7.01 19.59
N ASP A 72 17.71 -7.15 20.90
CA ASP A 72 16.69 -6.41 21.65
C ASP A 72 16.90 -4.88 21.51
N ASN A 73 18.15 -4.41 21.60
CA ASN A 73 18.45 -2.99 21.40
C ASN A 73 18.08 -2.49 20.00
N VAL A 74 18.30 -3.29 18.98
CA VAL A 74 17.91 -2.95 17.60
C VAL A 74 16.40 -2.96 17.45
N ALA A 75 15.72 -3.94 18.04
CA ALA A 75 14.26 -3.99 18.04
C ALA A 75 13.64 -2.73 18.70
N ASP A 76 14.17 -2.31 19.85
CA ASP A 76 13.73 -1.06 20.52
C ASP A 76 13.94 0.19 19.64
N LEU A 77 15.04 0.25 18.88
CA LEU A 77 15.31 1.36 17.96
C LEU A 77 14.39 1.34 16.73
N ILE A 78 14.09 0.19 16.20
CA ILE A 78 13.11 0.03 15.10
C ILE A 78 11.71 0.42 15.59
N ASP A 79 11.27 -0.08 16.74
CA ASP A 79 9.96 0.28 17.31
C ASP A 79 9.84 1.79 17.58
N LYS A 80 10.97 2.46 17.89
CA LYS A 80 11.00 3.91 18.08
C LYS A 80 10.75 4.71 16.79
N ILE A 81 11.22 4.24 15.65
CA ILE A 81 10.99 4.89 14.34
C ILE A 81 9.70 4.44 13.67
N TYR A 82 9.02 3.42 14.19
CA TYR A 82 7.74 2.94 13.68
C TYR A 82 6.58 3.77 14.26
N VAL A 83 6.56 5.05 13.92
CA VAL A 83 5.61 6.05 14.44
C VAL A 83 5.07 6.93 13.31
N GLN A 84 3.83 7.45 13.51
CA GLN A 84 3.18 8.32 12.52
C GLN A 84 3.49 9.81 12.70
N GLU A 85 4.21 10.18 13.74
CA GLU A 85 4.56 11.58 14.01
C GLU A 85 6.07 11.80 13.83
N ARG A 86 6.42 12.81 13.02
CA ARG A 86 7.80 13.26 12.92
C ARG A 86 8.13 14.18 14.09
N THR A 87 9.31 14.01 14.67
CA THR A 87 9.86 14.82 15.75
C THR A 87 11.21 15.42 15.35
N ASP A 88 11.76 16.31 16.16
CA ASP A 88 13.08 16.90 15.94
C ASP A 88 14.22 15.86 15.96
N THR A 89 13.98 14.65 16.49
CA THR A 89 15.00 13.59 16.62
C THR A 89 14.80 12.47 15.57
N THR A 90 13.79 12.54 14.71
CA THR A 90 13.45 11.45 13.79
C THR A 90 14.63 11.03 12.93
N ASP A 91 15.35 11.98 12.30
CA ASP A 91 16.49 11.67 11.42
C ASP A 91 17.64 11.00 12.19
N GLU A 92 17.90 11.46 13.43
CA GLU A 92 18.91 10.87 14.30
C GLU A 92 18.50 9.46 14.73
N ASP A 93 17.21 9.23 14.99
CA ASP A 93 16.67 7.95 15.40
C ASP A 93 16.67 6.94 14.22
N CYS A 94 16.31 7.37 13.01
CA CYS A 94 16.43 6.57 11.78
C CYS A 94 17.87 6.12 11.55
N LYS A 95 18.81 7.04 11.61
CA LYS A 95 20.23 6.74 11.50
C LYS A 95 20.73 5.78 12.58
N ALA A 96 20.34 5.99 13.85
CA ALA A 96 20.75 5.14 14.95
C ALA A 96 20.23 3.70 14.82
N ALA A 97 18.98 3.53 14.37
CA ALA A 97 18.38 2.22 14.12
C ALA A 97 19.17 1.44 13.05
N LYS A 98 19.50 2.10 11.93
CA LYS A 98 20.26 1.47 10.83
C LYS A 98 21.70 1.15 11.23
N GLU A 99 22.40 2.08 11.89
CA GLU A 99 23.77 1.85 12.36
C GLU A 99 23.84 0.68 13.36
N ALA A 100 22.86 0.55 14.25
CA ALA A 100 22.78 -0.55 15.19
C ALA A 100 22.48 -1.90 14.48
N TRP A 101 21.59 -1.90 13.49
CA TRP A 101 21.31 -3.06 12.65
C TRP A 101 22.54 -3.53 11.86
N ASP A 102 23.26 -2.60 11.24
CA ASP A 102 24.45 -2.91 10.45
C ASP A 102 25.62 -3.46 11.29
N ALA A 103 25.61 -3.16 12.60
CA ALA A 103 26.59 -3.70 13.55
C ALA A 103 26.29 -5.15 13.99
N LEU A 104 25.08 -5.67 13.75
CA LEU A 104 24.70 -7.05 14.06
C LEU A 104 25.33 -8.03 13.09
N THR A 105 25.71 -9.20 13.59
CA THR A 105 25.99 -10.39 12.77
C THR A 105 24.70 -10.96 12.19
N ASP A 106 24.77 -11.78 11.14
CA ASP A 106 23.59 -12.42 10.56
C ASP A 106 22.83 -13.26 11.60
N ALA A 107 23.54 -13.96 12.50
CA ALA A 107 22.91 -14.73 13.58
C ALA A 107 22.20 -13.85 14.62
N GLN A 108 22.67 -12.63 14.85
CA GLN A 108 22.01 -11.68 15.75
C GLN A 108 20.79 -11.03 15.08
N LYS A 109 20.81 -10.82 13.76
CA LYS A 109 19.66 -10.31 13.02
C LYS A 109 18.47 -11.24 13.09
N GLU A 110 18.70 -12.55 13.04
CA GLU A 110 17.67 -13.59 13.23
C GLU A 110 17.00 -13.56 14.63
N LEU A 111 17.60 -12.87 15.60
CA LEU A 111 17.08 -12.72 16.95
C LEU A 111 16.30 -11.41 17.14
N VAL A 112 16.26 -10.54 16.13
CA VAL A 112 15.55 -9.26 16.24
C VAL A 112 14.05 -9.54 16.28
N GLU A 113 13.41 -9.25 17.42
CA GLU A 113 11.97 -9.43 17.63
C GLU A 113 11.45 -8.27 18.49
N GLY A 114 10.55 -7.46 17.95
CA GLY A 114 9.93 -6.30 18.61
C GLY A 114 8.42 -6.24 18.40
N GLU A 115 7.81 -5.12 18.71
CA GLU A 115 6.41 -4.88 18.40
C GLU A 115 6.21 -4.79 16.87
N ASN A 116 7.14 -4.11 16.20
CA ASN A 116 7.14 -3.88 14.74
C ASN A 116 8.49 -4.28 14.10
N ALA A 117 9.48 -4.67 14.91
CA ALA A 117 10.77 -5.14 14.44
C ALA A 117 10.75 -6.64 14.19
N ASP A 118 11.39 -7.06 13.10
CA ASP A 118 11.59 -8.44 12.72
C ASP A 118 12.97 -8.64 12.06
N PRO A 119 13.43 -9.88 11.84
CA PRO A 119 14.72 -10.17 11.21
C PRO A 119 14.86 -9.63 9.77
N ASP A 120 13.76 -9.37 9.09
CA ASP A 120 13.72 -8.91 7.71
C ASP A 120 13.55 -7.39 7.57
N TYR A 121 13.37 -6.67 8.69
CA TYR A 121 12.99 -5.24 8.66
C TYR A 121 13.87 -4.39 7.72
N PHE A 122 15.19 -4.50 7.81
CA PHE A 122 16.13 -3.80 6.92
C PHE A 122 16.81 -4.72 5.89
N GLY A 123 16.62 -6.02 5.99
CA GLY A 123 17.34 -7.02 5.20
C GLY A 123 16.59 -7.52 3.97
N ARG A 124 15.29 -7.27 3.87
CA ARG A 124 14.45 -7.74 2.75
C ARG A 124 14.90 -7.10 1.45
N ASP A 125 15.12 -7.92 0.43
CA ASP A 125 15.36 -7.43 -0.93
C ASP A 125 14.04 -6.92 -1.51
N THR A 126 13.94 -5.61 -1.66
CA THR A 126 12.78 -4.92 -2.22
C THR A 126 13.12 -4.17 -3.52
N GLY A 127 14.27 -4.50 -4.14
CA GLY A 127 14.73 -3.89 -5.37
C GLY A 127 15.80 -2.80 -5.18
N ASP A 128 16.00 -1.98 -6.21
CA ASP A 128 17.07 -1.00 -6.31
C ASP A 128 16.56 0.42 -6.03
N ALA A 129 16.84 0.93 -4.83
CA ALA A 129 16.46 2.27 -4.39
C ALA A 129 16.96 3.39 -5.34
N SER A 130 18.08 3.19 -6.03
CA SER A 130 18.63 4.21 -6.95
C SER A 130 17.79 4.46 -8.21
N LYS A 131 16.77 3.67 -8.45
CA LYS A 131 15.80 3.87 -9.54
C LYS A 131 14.68 4.82 -9.19
N ASP A 132 14.51 5.13 -7.92
CA ASP A 132 13.52 6.10 -7.46
C ASP A 132 14.09 7.53 -7.45
N ASP A 133 13.20 8.51 -7.27
CA ASP A 133 13.50 9.93 -7.13
C ASP A 133 12.55 10.49 -6.06
N PRO A 134 13.04 10.98 -4.92
CA PRO A 134 12.18 11.50 -3.85
C PRO A 134 11.40 12.75 -4.24
N ARG A 135 11.72 13.38 -5.38
CA ARG A 135 11.03 14.56 -5.93
C ARG A 135 10.78 15.68 -4.90
N ASN A 136 11.81 15.94 -4.11
CA ASN A 136 11.79 16.98 -3.06
C ASN A 136 12.68 18.18 -3.40
N GLN A 137 12.86 18.47 -4.71
CA GLN A 137 13.71 19.54 -5.22
C GLN A 137 13.20 20.92 -4.79
N ASP A 138 14.18 21.83 -4.60
CA ASP A 138 13.95 23.26 -4.39
C ASP A 138 14.12 24.04 -5.71
N GLU A 139 13.93 25.37 -5.64
CA GLU A 139 14.08 26.29 -6.78
C GLU A 139 13.17 25.93 -7.97
N ILE A 140 11.97 25.45 -7.68
CA ILE A 140 10.92 25.16 -8.65
C ILE A 140 10.22 26.46 -9.10
N GLY A 141 9.41 26.40 -10.15
CA GLY A 141 8.66 27.56 -10.63
C GLY A 141 7.47 27.93 -9.75
N GLU A 142 6.60 28.80 -10.27
CA GLU A 142 5.40 29.26 -9.56
C GLU A 142 4.27 28.21 -9.52
N ASN A 143 4.35 27.17 -10.34
CA ASN A 143 3.33 26.11 -10.46
C ASN A 143 3.89 24.78 -9.92
N GLU A 144 3.26 24.25 -8.91
CA GLU A 144 3.60 22.93 -8.33
C GLU A 144 2.45 21.96 -8.48
N LEU A 145 2.77 20.74 -8.95
CA LEU A 145 1.91 19.59 -8.91
C LEU A 145 2.45 18.63 -7.83
N LEU A 146 1.83 18.69 -6.65
CA LEU A 146 2.19 17.83 -5.51
C LEU A 146 1.44 16.49 -5.61
N VAL A 147 2.18 15.42 -5.86
CA VAL A 147 1.64 14.05 -5.86
C VAL A 147 1.71 13.49 -4.46
N VAL A 148 0.54 13.15 -3.90
CA VAL A 148 0.41 12.68 -2.52
C VAL A 148 0.03 11.21 -2.50
N SER A 149 0.91 10.38 -1.93
CA SER A 149 0.74 8.94 -1.81
C SER A 149 0.77 8.51 -0.35
N PHE A 150 0.12 7.41 0.00
CA PHE A 150 0.38 6.74 1.28
C PHE A 150 1.86 6.39 1.39
N GLY A 151 2.44 5.90 0.30
CA GLY A 151 3.82 5.50 0.19
C GLY A 151 4.02 3.99 0.30
N THR A 152 5.24 3.57 0.02
CA THR A 152 5.70 2.19 0.20
C THR A 152 7.19 2.18 0.50
N SER A 153 7.63 1.27 1.37
CA SER A 153 9.04 1.01 1.62
C SER A 153 9.67 0.04 0.60
N PHE A 154 8.86 -0.61 -0.22
CA PHE A 154 9.33 -1.51 -1.27
C PHE A 154 9.88 -0.72 -2.45
N ASN A 155 11.18 -0.86 -2.72
CA ASN A 155 11.90 -0.06 -3.72
C ASN A 155 11.37 -0.27 -5.14
N ASP A 156 11.07 -1.52 -5.53
CA ASP A 156 10.51 -1.81 -6.85
C ASP A 156 9.13 -1.15 -7.04
N SER A 157 8.27 -1.27 -6.03
CA SER A 157 6.94 -0.67 -6.06
C SER A 157 7.02 0.86 -6.05
N ARG A 158 7.97 1.45 -5.30
CA ARG A 158 8.20 2.89 -5.31
C ARG A 158 8.65 3.39 -6.68
N ALA A 159 9.61 2.68 -7.30
CA ALA A 159 10.16 3.03 -8.60
C ALA A 159 9.22 2.76 -9.78
N GLU A 160 8.30 1.80 -9.68
CA GLU A 160 7.42 1.41 -10.77
C GLU A 160 5.99 1.92 -10.58
N ASP A 161 5.43 1.83 -9.37
CA ASP A 161 4.03 2.21 -9.13
C ASP A 161 3.89 3.71 -8.82
N VAL A 162 4.66 4.23 -7.84
CA VAL A 162 4.56 5.65 -7.45
C VAL A 162 5.18 6.53 -8.52
N LYS A 163 6.42 6.24 -8.89
CA LYS A 163 7.16 7.00 -9.88
C LYS A 163 6.53 6.90 -11.28
N GLY A 164 5.86 5.79 -11.64
CA GLY A 164 5.12 5.65 -12.88
C GLY A 164 4.07 6.73 -13.04
N ILE A 165 3.23 6.92 -12.02
CA ILE A 165 2.21 7.99 -11.99
C ILE A 165 2.89 9.38 -12.07
N GLU A 166 3.93 9.63 -11.30
CA GLU A 166 4.63 10.91 -11.27
C GLU A 166 5.30 11.24 -12.59
N ASP A 167 5.92 10.26 -13.26
CA ASP A 167 6.52 10.43 -14.58
C ASP A 167 5.47 10.71 -15.65
N ALA A 168 4.31 10.05 -15.60
CA ALA A 168 3.18 10.32 -16.49
C ALA A 168 2.68 11.76 -16.32
N LEU A 169 2.52 12.22 -15.09
CA LEU A 169 2.12 13.58 -14.75
C LEU A 169 3.17 14.61 -15.20
N ALA A 170 4.45 14.36 -14.92
CA ALA A 170 5.53 15.26 -15.35
C ALA A 170 5.62 15.38 -16.88
N LYS A 171 5.35 14.29 -17.60
CA LYS A 171 5.29 14.27 -19.06
C LYS A 171 4.06 15.04 -19.61
N ALA A 172 2.91 14.90 -18.94
CA ALA A 172 1.67 15.55 -19.36
C ALA A 172 1.67 17.06 -19.08
N TYR A 173 2.30 17.49 -17.98
CA TYR A 173 2.28 18.86 -17.49
C TYR A 173 3.70 19.44 -17.33
N PRO A 174 4.46 19.66 -18.42
CA PRO A 174 5.85 20.11 -18.36
C PRO A 174 6.06 21.51 -17.79
N ASP A 175 4.99 22.32 -17.70
CA ASP A 175 5.01 23.66 -17.09
C ASP A 175 4.74 23.63 -15.58
N TRP A 176 4.56 22.44 -15.00
CA TRP A 176 4.34 22.21 -13.58
C TRP A 176 5.50 21.41 -12.99
N SER A 177 5.99 21.83 -11.84
CA SER A 177 7.00 21.08 -11.11
C SER A 177 6.35 19.94 -10.32
N VAL A 178 6.58 18.71 -10.73
CA VAL A 178 6.04 17.52 -10.03
C VAL A 178 6.90 17.23 -8.82
N ARG A 179 6.28 17.24 -7.63
CA ARG A 179 6.89 16.91 -6.36
C ARG A 179 6.10 15.83 -5.65
N ARG A 180 6.73 15.15 -4.68
CA ARG A 180 6.18 14.02 -3.92
C ARG A 180 5.94 14.40 -2.47
N ALA A 181 4.87 13.88 -1.87
CA ALA A 181 4.72 13.73 -0.44
C ALA A 181 4.15 12.35 -0.10
N PHE A 182 4.61 11.77 1.03
CA PHE A 182 3.99 10.59 1.60
C PHE A 182 3.18 10.96 2.85
N THR A 183 2.06 10.25 3.08
CA THR A 183 1.23 10.43 4.27
C THR A 183 1.64 9.51 5.42
N ALA A 184 2.25 8.35 5.13
CA ALA A 184 2.66 7.38 6.14
C ALA A 184 4.07 7.67 6.67
N GLN A 185 4.18 8.33 7.82
CA GLN A 185 5.48 8.65 8.43
C GLN A 185 6.32 7.40 8.73
N ILE A 186 5.70 6.29 9.09
CA ILE A 186 6.41 5.00 9.30
C ILE A 186 7.15 4.54 8.05
N ILE A 187 6.56 4.74 6.87
CA ILE A 187 7.16 4.42 5.58
C ILE A 187 8.35 5.35 5.30
N ILE A 188 8.16 6.65 5.53
CA ILE A 188 9.21 7.66 5.36
C ILE A 188 10.41 7.31 6.23
N ASN A 189 10.19 7.04 7.53
CA ASN A 189 11.24 6.69 8.47
C ASN A 189 11.98 5.41 8.05
N HIS A 190 11.26 4.40 7.57
CA HIS A 190 11.88 3.15 7.10
C HIS A 190 12.79 3.41 5.89
N VAL A 191 12.30 4.17 4.89
CA VAL A 191 13.06 4.51 3.67
C VAL A 191 14.27 5.36 4.01
N GLU A 192 14.11 6.37 4.87
CA GLU A 192 15.22 7.20 5.35
C GLU A 192 16.28 6.36 6.06
N ALA A 193 15.86 5.50 7.00
CA ALA A 193 16.79 4.66 7.75
C ALA A 193 17.53 3.67 6.84
N ARG A 194 16.83 2.94 5.97
CA ARG A 194 17.39 1.89 5.14
C ARG A 194 18.20 2.43 3.95
N ASP A 195 17.64 3.38 3.23
CA ASP A 195 18.13 3.82 1.92
C ASP A 195 18.80 5.20 1.98
N SER A 196 18.73 5.92 3.12
CA SER A 196 19.18 7.31 3.27
C SER A 196 18.49 8.26 2.27
N GLU A 197 17.26 7.97 1.91
CA GLU A 197 16.44 8.74 1.01
C GLU A 197 15.40 9.56 1.79
N ASN A 198 15.42 10.88 1.59
CA ASN A 198 14.53 11.78 2.33
C ASN A 198 13.29 12.06 1.46
N ILE A 199 12.15 11.53 1.87
CA ILE A 199 10.84 11.80 1.28
C ILE A 199 10.10 12.77 2.19
N ASP A 200 9.55 13.85 1.63
CA ASP A 200 8.76 14.81 2.40
C ASP A 200 7.44 14.18 2.88
N ASN A 201 7.08 14.41 4.14
CA ASN A 201 5.70 14.22 4.57
C ASN A 201 4.84 15.42 4.17
N MET A 202 3.53 15.36 4.42
CA MET A 202 2.60 16.44 4.04
C MET A 202 3.01 17.82 4.55
N GLN A 203 3.44 17.91 5.82
CA GLN A 203 3.85 19.18 6.44
C GLN A 203 5.12 19.71 5.75
N GLN A 204 6.13 18.86 5.57
CA GLN A 204 7.40 19.23 4.93
C GLN A 204 7.18 19.66 3.47
N ALA A 205 6.34 18.94 2.71
CA ALA A 205 6.05 19.27 1.33
C ALA A 205 5.34 20.62 1.19
N LEU A 206 4.34 20.89 2.04
CA LEU A 206 3.61 22.17 2.03
C LEU A 206 4.49 23.35 2.49
N ASP A 207 5.31 23.15 3.54
CA ASP A 207 6.27 24.18 3.98
C ASP A 207 7.28 24.49 2.86
N ARG A 208 7.81 23.47 2.20
CA ARG A 208 8.74 23.61 1.08
C ARG A 208 8.08 24.31 -0.12
N ALA A 209 6.82 24.04 -0.42
CA ALA A 209 6.08 24.74 -1.48
C ALA A 209 5.99 26.24 -1.19
N VAL A 210 5.71 26.60 0.07
CA VAL A 210 5.69 28.01 0.51
C VAL A 210 7.08 28.65 0.42
N GLU A 211 8.13 27.94 0.87
CA GLU A 211 9.52 28.43 0.81
C GLU A 211 10.02 28.61 -0.63
N ASN A 212 9.60 27.74 -1.54
CA ASN A 212 9.88 27.85 -2.98
C ASN A 212 9.13 29.01 -3.67
N GLY A 213 8.16 29.62 -2.99
CA GLY A 213 7.36 30.72 -3.54
C GLY A 213 6.34 30.26 -4.58
N VAL A 214 5.82 29.04 -4.44
CA VAL A 214 4.75 28.49 -5.26
C VAL A 214 3.51 29.39 -5.14
N LYS A 215 2.89 29.69 -6.27
CA LYS A 215 1.65 30.47 -6.36
C LYS A 215 0.46 29.57 -6.62
N ASN A 216 0.60 28.66 -7.55
CA ASN A 216 -0.46 27.75 -7.96
C ASN A 216 -0.08 26.32 -7.52
N LEU A 217 -0.87 25.77 -6.61
CA LEU A 217 -0.68 24.41 -6.10
C LEU A 217 -1.82 23.52 -6.59
N VAL A 218 -1.50 22.48 -7.33
CA VAL A 218 -2.42 21.38 -7.63
C VAL A 218 -1.94 20.15 -6.86
N VAL A 219 -2.86 19.51 -6.14
CA VAL A 219 -2.56 18.28 -5.40
C VAL A 219 -3.25 17.11 -6.09
N GLN A 220 -2.46 16.11 -6.52
CA GLN A 220 -2.96 14.86 -7.06
C GLN A 220 -2.78 13.76 -6.01
N PRO A 221 -3.84 13.35 -5.31
CA PRO A 221 -3.79 12.17 -4.46
C PRO A 221 -3.68 10.90 -5.33
N THR A 222 -2.79 9.99 -4.97
CA THR A 222 -2.74 8.66 -5.59
C THR A 222 -3.61 7.65 -4.84
N HIS A 223 -4.38 8.08 -3.85
CA HIS A 223 -5.31 7.25 -3.11
C HIS A 223 -6.30 6.54 -4.04
N LEU A 224 -6.80 5.39 -3.59
CA LEU A 224 -7.80 4.63 -4.36
C LEU A 224 -9.16 5.36 -4.37
N MET A 225 -9.54 5.98 -3.25
CA MET A 225 -10.86 6.56 -3.01
C MET A 225 -10.82 7.73 -2.02
N HIS A 226 -11.95 8.43 -1.83
CA HIS A 226 -12.16 9.43 -0.79
C HIS A 226 -12.29 8.77 0.59
N GLY A 227 -11.19 8.21 1.11
CA GLY A 227 -11.10 7.57 2.41
C GLY A 227 -10.57 8.49 3.50
N ALA A 228 -10.27 7.94 4.67
CA ALA A 228 -9.76 8.69 5.83
C ALA A 228 -8.48 9.47 5.50
N GLU A 229 -7.54 8.85 4.77
CA GLU A 229 -6.28 9.49 4.38
C GLU A 229 -6.48 10.66 3.39
N TYR A 230 -7.48 10.54 2.50
CA TYR A 230 -7.88 11.64 1.63
C TYR A 230 -8.46 12.81 2.43
N ASP A 231 -9.27 12.54 3.45
CA ASP A 231 -9.84 13.56 4.33
C ASP A 231 -8.74 14.28 5.13
N GLU A 232 -7.80 13.53 5.72
CA GLU A 232 -6.66 14.07 6.46
C GLU A 232 -5.74 14.93 5.56
N MET A 233 -5.44 14.47 4.36
CA MET A 233 -4.71 15.23 3.35
C MET A 233 -5.44 16.53 3.01
N THR A 234 -6.75 16.48 2.77
CA THR A 234 -7.57 17.65 2.44
C THR A 234 -7.58 18.66 3.59
N GLU A 235 -7.65 18.19 4.84
CA GLU A 235 -7.58 19.05 6.02
C GLU A 235 -6.22 19.75 6.11
N ALA A 236 -5.11 19.03 5.90
CA ALA A 236 -3.77 19.61 5.88
C ALA A 236 -3.64 20.70 4.80
N ILE A 237 -4.08 20.44 3.57
CA ILE A 237 -4.05 21.40 2.46
C ILE A 237 -4.91 22.64 2.78
N ASN A 238 -6.09 22.46 3.37
CA ASN A 238 -6.97 23.57 3.76
C ASN A 238 -6.29 24.52 4.75
N GLY A 239 -5.41 24.00 5.62
CA GLY A 239 -4.60 24.82 6.54
C GLY A 239 -3.58 25.73 5.85
N TYR A 240 -3.26 25.45 4.57
CA TYR A 240 -2.27 26.19 3.78
C TYR A 240 -2.86 27.03 2.65
N LYS A 241 -4.17 26.95 2.36
CA LYS A 241 -4.79 27.62 1.21
C LYS A 241 -4.44 29.10 1.09
N ASP A 242 -4.41 29.82 2.21
CA ASP A 242 -4.10 31.26 2.25
C ASP A 242 -2.63 31.57 1.92
N LYS A 243 -1.77 30.58 1.77
CA LYS A 243 -0.36 30.74 1.42
C LYS A 243 -0.11 30.79 -0.09
N PHE A 244 -1.07 30.36 -0.88
CA PHE A 244 -0.99 30.26 -2.33
C PHE A 244 -1.99 31.21 -3.00
N GLU A 245 -1.74 31.60 -4.26
CA GLU A 245 -2.71 32.37 -5.05
C GLU A 245 -3.89 31.49 -5.48
N SER A 246 -3.63 30.20 -5.77
CA SER A 246 -4.68 29.24 -6.11
C SER A 246 -4.29 27.82 -5.64
N VAL A 247 -5.29 27.05 -5.23
CA VAL A 247 -5.14 25.65 -4.81
C VAL A 247 -6.30 24.83 -5.36
N ALA A 248 -5.99 23.68 -5.98
CA ALA A 248 -6.97 22.69 -6.38
C ALA A 248 -6.51 21.27 -5.95
N ILE A 249 -7.48 20.44 -5.59
CA ILE A 249 -7.25 19.02 -5.28
C ILE A 249 -7.94 18.20 -6.35
N ALA A 250 -7.18 17.31 -6.99
CA ALA A 250 -7.71 16.41 -8.01
C ALA A 250 -8.43 15.20 -7.37
N GLU A 251 -9.26 14.52 -8.16
CA GLU A 251 -9.93 13.30 -7.74
C GLU A 251 -8.93 12.14 -7.53
N PRO A 252 -9.19 11.23 -6.55
CA PRO A 252 -8.46 9.97 -6.41
C PRO A 252 -8.83 9.00 -7.56
N MET A 253 -8.15 7.84 -7.65
CA MET A 253 -8.27 6.90 -8.77
C MET A 253 -9.71 6.53 -9.16
N LEU A 254 -10.56 6.22 -8.17
CA LEU A 254 -11.94 5.77 -8.40
C LEU A 254 -12.97 6.91 -8.41
N GLY A 255 -12.48 8.18 -8.35
CA GLY A 255 -13.33 9.37 -8.37
C GLY A 255 -14.33 9.43 -7.21
N GLU A 256 -15.46 10.10 -7.43
CA GLU A 256 -16.50 10.28 -6.41
C GLU A 256 -17.04 8.95 -5.86
N VAL A 257 -17.31 8.93 -4.57
CA VAL A 257 -17.99 7.82 -3.88
C VAL A 257 -19.50 8.05 -3.99
N GLY A 258 -20.23 7.11 -4.54
CA GLY A 258 -21.69 7.18 -4.59
C GLY A 258 -22.34 6.84 -3.23
N ASP A 259 -23.65 7.07 -3.13
CA ASP A 259 -24.42 6.83 -1.91
C ASP A 259 -24.54 5.34 -1.56
N ASP A 260 -24.49 4.46 -2.56
CA ASP A 260 -24.60 3.02 -2.38
C ASP A 260 -23.83 2.24 -3.50
N ALA A 261 -23.83 0.91 -3.40
CA ALA A 261 -23.12 0.02 -4.31
C ALA A 261 -23.55 0.10 -5.80
N THR A 262 -24.67 0.72 -6.11
CA THR A 262 -25.20 0.84 -7.48
C THR A 262 -24.85 2.18 -8.14
N VAL A 263 -24.33 3.14 -7.38
CA VAL A 263 -23.91 4.45 -7.89
C VAL A 263 -22.45 4.37 -8.31
N ILE A 264 -22.24 4.06 -9.58
CA ILE A 264 -20.91 3.92 -10.20
C ILE A 264 -20.66 5.07 -11.18
N ASN A 265 -19.40 5.39 -11.41
CA ASN A 265 -18.94 6.46 -12.29
C ASN A 265 -18.03 5.91 -13.42
N ASP A 266 -17.64 6.79 -14.35
CA ASP A 266 -16.79 6.42 -15.48
C ASP A 266 -15.37 6.03 -15.03
N ASP A 267 -14.86 6.56 -13.90
CA ASP A 267 -13.53 6.21 -13.38
C ASP A 267 -13.48 4.76 -12.92
N LYS A 268 -14.48 4.30 -12.15
CA LYS A 268 -14.59 2.90 -11.73
C LYS A 268 -14.66 1.96 -12.92
N LYS A 269 -15.35 2.36 -14.00
CA LYS A 269 -15.42 1.60 -15.24
C LYS A 269 -14.07 1.54 -15.95
N ALA A 270 -13.37 2.67 -16.05
CA ALA A 270 -12.05 2.73 -16.67
C ALA A 270 -11.02 1.90 -15.88
N VAL A 271 -11.02 2.02 -14.55
CA VAL A 271 -10.16 1.21 -13.69
C VAL A 271 -10.48 -0.27 -13.80
N ALA A 272 -11.75 -0.67 -13.72
CA ALA A 272 -12.16 -2.08 -13.84
C ALA A 272 -11.67 -2.70 -15.15
N GLN A 273 -11.79 -1.96 -16.26
CA GLN A 273 -11.28 -2.43 -17.56
C GLN A 273 -9.75 -2.52 -17.57
N ALA A 274 -9.06 -1.47 -17.10
CA ALA A 274 -7.60 -1.41 -17.11
C ALA A 274 -6.95 -2.54 -16.29
N ILE A 275 -7.45 -2.78 -15.08
CA ILE A 275 -6.87 -3.79 -14.19
C ILE A 275 -7.18 -5.22 -14.63
N THR A 276 -8.34 -5.45 -15.25
CA THR A 276 -8.69 -6.77 -15.79
C THR A 276 -7.94 -7.09 -17.09
N ASP A 277 -7.73 -6.09 -17.94
CA ASP A 277 -6.93 -6.26 -19.16
C ASP A 277 -5.48 -6.61 -18.82
N GLU A 278 -4.87 -5.91 -17.86
CA GLU A 278 -3.50 -6.20 -17.43
C GLU A 278 -3.39 -7.55 -16.71
N ALA A 279 -4.33 -7.88 -15.82
CA ALA A 279 -4.37 -9.17 -15.15
C ALA A 279 -4.49 -10.35 -16.14
N CYS A 280 -5.34 -10.22 -17.16
CA CYS A 280 -5.46 -11.22 -18.23
C CYS A 280 -4.18 -11.35 -19.04
N LYS A 281 -3.59 -10.23 -19.45
CA LYS A 281 -2.35 -10.20 -20.23
C LYS A 281 -1.21 -10.91 -19.51
N GLU A 282 -1.02 -10.62 -18.23
CA GLU A 282 0.00 -11.24 -17.40
C GLU A 282 -0.26 -12.75 -17.18
N ALA A 283 -1.53 -13.14 -16.99
CA ALA A 283 -1.92 -14.54 -16.88
C ALA A 283 -1.93 -15.28 -18.24
N GLY A 284 -1.66 -14.61 -19.34
CA GLY A 284 -1.59 -15.20 -20.68
C GLY A 284 -2.95 -15.44 -21.36
N PHE A 285 -3.98 -14.68 -20.97
CA PHE A 285 -5.30 -14.72 -21.58
C PHE A 285 -5.55 -13.50 -22.46
N ASP A 286 -6.29 -13.70 -23.55
CA ASP A 286 -6.67 -12.61 -24.45
C ASP A 286 -7.84 -11.75 -23.90
N SER A 287 -8.61 -12.26 -22.95
CA SER A 287 -9.76 -11.58 -22.34
C SER A 287 -10.24 -12.28 -21.06
N MET A 288 -11.09 -11.58 -20.28
CA MET A 288 -11.79 -12.14 -19.14
C MET A 288 -12.67 -13.34 -19.50
N ASP A 289 -13.34 -13.31 -20.67
CA ASP A 289 -14.13 -14.44 -21.17
C ASP A 289 -13.25 -15.65 -21.44
N ALA A 290 -12.08 -15.48 -22.08
CA ALA A 290 -11.14 -16.57 -22.34
C ALA A 290 -10.62 -17.19 -21.04
N ALA A 291 -10.31 -16.37 -20.05
CA ALA A 291 -9.93 -16.85 -18.72
C ALA A 291 -11.07 -17.60 -18.02
N ALA A 292 -12.30 -17.10 -18.12
CA ALA A 292 -13.48 -17.76 -17.55
C ALA A 292 -13.74 -19.14 -18.21
N GLU A 293 -13.61 -19.23 -19.53
CA GLU A 293 -13.72 -20.50 -20.29
C GLU A 293 -12.62 -21.50 -19.87
N ALA A 294 -11.43 -21.00 -19.51
CA ALA A 294 -10.35 -21.81 -18.95
C ALA A 294 -10.53 -22.17 -17.47
N GLY A 295 -11.61 -21.73 -16.83
CA GLY A 295 -11.92 -21.97 -15.43
C GLY A 295 -11.09 -21.14 -14.46
N THR A 296 -10.61 -19.95 -14.89
CA THR A 296 -9.77 -19.05 -14.09
C THR A 296 -10.56 -17.85 -13.58
N ALA A 297 -10.50 -17.60 -12.29
CA ALA A 297 -11.00 -16.39 -11.61
C ALA A 297 -9.86 -15.47 -11.25
N PHE A 298 -10.13 -14.16 -11.28
CA PHE A 298 -9.26 -13.11 -10.75
C PHE A 298 -9.87 -12.56 -9.47
N VAL A 299 -9.06 -12.46 -8.44
CA VAL A 299 -9.43 -11.88 -7.14
C VAL A 299 -8.58 -10.64 -6.93
N PHE A 300 -9.23 -9.48 -6.93
CA PHE A 300 -8.60 -8.19 -6.71
C PHE A 300 -8.71 -7.82 -5.22
N MET A 301 -7.58 -7.81 -4.54
CA MET A 301 -7.50 -7.61 -3.09
C MET A 301 -7.15 -6.15 -2.76
N GLY A 302 -8.12 -5.38 -2.26
CA GLY A 302 -7.89 -4.06 -1.67
C GLY A 302 -7.51 -4.13 -0.19
N HIS A 303 -7.20 -2.98 0.41
CA HIS A 303 -6.91 -2.90 1.84
C HIS A 303 -8.15 -3.14 2.70
N GLY A 304 -9.25 -2.46 2.37
CA GLY A 304 -10.44 -2.38 3.22
C GLY A 304 -10.36 -1.20 4.18
N THR A 305 -11.51 -0.71 4.62
CA THR A 305 -11.57 0.43 5.56
C THR A 305 -12.87 0.45 6.35
N SER A 306 -12.82 0.99 7.56
CA SER A 306 -14.00 1.29 8.36
C SER A 306 -14.66 2.63 7.99
N HIS A 307 -14.02 3.41 7.12
CA HIS A 307 -14.56 4.66 6.60
C HIS A 307 -15.81 4.40 5.74
N THR A 308 -16.71 5.37 5.64
CA THR A 308 -17.95 5.24 4.84
C THR A 308 -17.68 5.01 3.36
N ALA A 309 -16.51 5.42 2.86
CA ALA A 309 -16.05 5.15 1.50
C ALA A 309 -15.81 3.66 1.19
N ASN A 310 -15.94 2.75 2.17
CA ASN A 310 -15.79 1.31 1.95
C ASN A 310 -16.80 0.76 0.93
N VAL A 311 -17.93 1.43 0.72
CA VAL A 311 -18.90 1.11 -0.34
C VAL A 311 -18.27 1.10 -1.74
N THR A 312 -17.13 1.76 -1.93
CA THR A 312 -16.40 1.76 -3.20
C THR A 312 -15.96 0.36 -3.62
N TYR A 313 -15.69 -0.54 -2.69
CA TYR A 313 -15.38 -1.94 -3.01
C TYR A 313 -16.59 -2.68 -3.59
N ASP A 314 -17.80 -2.44 -3.04
CA ASP A 314 -19.03 -2.99 -3.58
C ASP A 314 -19.36 -2.38 -4.94
N GLN A 315 -19.10 -1.07 -5.12
CA GLN A 315 -19.25 -0.40 -6.41
C GLN A 315 -18.31 -0.98 -7.47
N MET A 316 -17.07 -1.31 -7.11
CA MET A 316 -16.15 -1.99 -8.03
C MET A 316 -16.64 -3.40 -8.39
N GLN A 317 -17.17 -4.17 -7.43
CA GLN A 317 -17.77 -5.47 -7.73
C GLN A 317 -18.96 -5.33 -8.70
N THR A 318 -19.85 -4.37 -8.43
CA THR A 318 -20.99 -4.05 -9.32
C THR A 318 -20.49 -3.68 -10.73
N GLN A 319 -19.44 -2.85 -10.81
CA GLN A 319 -18.88 -2.46 -12.10
C GLN A 319 -18.27 -3.65 -12.87
N MET A 320 -17.60 -4.58 -12.17
CA MET A 320 -17.11 -5.82 -12.80
C MET A 320 -18.26 -6.64 -13.38
N GLU A 321 -19.37 -6.75 -12.65
CA GLU A 321 -20.56 -7.47 -13.09
C GLU A 321 -21.24 -6.79 -14.30
N ASP A 322 -21.35 -5.46 -14.29
CA ASP A 322 -21.91 -4.67 -15.39
C ASP A 322 -21.08 -4.77 -16.66
N LEU A 323 -19.76 -4.94 -16.55
CA LEU A 323 -18.88 -5.24 -17.69
C LEU A 323 -18.96 -6.70 -18.15
N GLY A 324 -19.69 -7.55 -17.43
CA GLY A 324 -19.84 -8.97 -17.72
C GLY A 324 -18.68 -9.85 -17.22
N PHE A 325 -17.79 -9.33 -16.40
CA PHE A 325 -16.63 -10.06 -15.85
C PHE A 325 -17.04 -10.97 -14.68
N LYS A 326 -17.69 -12.08 -15.01
CA LYS A 326 -18.24 -13.04 -14.03
C LYS A 326 -17.19 -13.76 -13.20
N ASN A 327 -15.94 -13.71 -13.64
CA ASN A 327 -14.78 -14.32 -13.01
C ASN A 327 -13.88 -13.30 -12.30
N ALA A 328 -14.37 -12.06 -12.08
CA ALA A 328 -13.72 -11.04 -11.26
C ALA A 328 -14.39 -10.93 -9.89
N PHE A 329 -13.61 -10.93 -8.83
CA PHE A 329 -14.07 -10.86 -7.45
C PHE A 329 -13.28 -9.81 -6.70
N ILE A 330 -13.96 -8.97 -5.92
CA ILE A 330 -13.34 -7.98 -5.06
C ILE A 330 -13.26 -8.53 -3.65
N GLY A 331 -12.08 -8.38 -3.03
CA GLY A 331 -11.85 -8.71 -1.63
C GLY A 331 -11.03 -7.65 -0.92
N THR A 332 -10.90 -7.73 0.40
CA THR A 332 -10.09 -6.78 1.19
C THR A 332 -9.37 -7.47 2.34
N VAL A 333 -8.12 -7.03 2.62
CA VAL A 333 -7.30 -7.53 3.73
C VAL A 333 -8.04 -7.40 5.07
N GLU A 334 -8.64 -6.24 5.32
CA GLU A 334 -9.35 -5.94 6.57
C GLU A 334 -10.74 -6.60 6.67
N GLY A 335 -11.23 -7.22 5.58
CA GLY A 335 -12.60 -7.76 5.54
C GLY A 335 -13.66 -6.69 5.77
N LYS A 336 -13.50 -5.53 5.13
CA LYS A 336 -14.41 -4.39 5.22
C LYS A 336 -14.63 -3.76 3.85
N PRO A 337 -15.84 -3.89 3.29
CA PRO A 337 -17.07 -4.53 3.85
C PRO A 337 -16.90 -6.01 4.26
N GLU A 338 -17.75 -6.52 5.15
CA GLU A 338 -17.60 -7.87 5.74
C GLU A 338 -17.62 -9.00 4.69
N ASP A 339 -18.35 -8.83 3.61
CA ASP A 339 -18.47 -9.82 2.53
C ASP A 339 -17.28 -9.85 1.57
N THR A 340 -16.28 -8.94 1.76
CA THR A 340 -15.00 -8.92 1.06
C THR A 340 -13.88 -9.65 1.82
N ALA A 341 -14.16 -10.24 2.99
CA ALA A 341 -13.19 -11.01 3.75
C ALA A 341 -12.74 -12.25 2.98
N CYS A 342 -11.51 -12.72 3.21
CA CYS A 342 -10.88 -13.82 2.48
C CYS A 342 -11.76 -15.08 2.42
N ASP A 343 -12.32 -15.50 3.56
CA ASP A 343 -13.21 -16.67 3.66
C ASP A 343 -14.47 -16.51 2.80
N LYS A 344 -15.03 -15.31 2.73
CA LYS A 344 -16.20 -15.00 1.90
C LYS A 344 -15.88 -15.02 0.41
N VAL A 345 -14.72 -14.47 0.04
CA VAL A 345 -14.26 -14.49 -1.36
C VAL A 345 -13.98 -15.93 -1.81
N ILE A 346 -13.34 -16.75 -0.98
CA ILE A 346 -13.13 -18.19 -1.24
C ILE A 346 -14.47 -18.88 -1.53
N GLU A 347 -15.50 -18.63 -0.71
CA GLU A 347 -16.84 -19.19 -0.91
C GLU A 347 -17.46 -18.73 -2.24
N LYS A 348 -17.40 -17.41 -2.55
CA LYS A 348 -17.92 -16.83 -3.82
C LYS A 348 -17.26 -17.47 -5.05
N VAL A 349 -15.93 -17.56 -5.08
CA VAL A 349 -15.18 -18.14 -6.20
C VAL A 349 -15.50 -19.63 -6.38
N LYS A 350 -15.59 -20.38 -5.28
CA LYS A 350 -15.97 -21.79 -5.26
C LYS A 350 -17.39 -22.00 -5.81
N GLU A 351 -18.36 -21.21 -5.34
CA GLU A 351 -19.76 -21.31 -5.77
C GLU A 351 -19.93 -20.96 -7.25
N ALA A 352 -19.11 -20.03 -7.78
CA ALA A 352 -19.04 -19.71 -9.20
C ALA A 352 -18.39 -20.83 -10.05
N GLY A 353 -17.72 -21.81 -9.41
CA GLY A 353 -17.24 -23.04 -10.05
C GLY A 353 -15.86 -22.96 -10.66
N TYR A 354 -15.12 -21.88 -10.44
CA TYR A 354 -13.74 -21.72 -10.91
C TYR A 354 -12.76 -22.65 -10.19
N LYS A 355 -11.71 -23.07 -10.89
CA LYS A 355 -10.70 -24.01 -10.39
C LYS A 355 -9.31 -23.40 -10.27
N ASN A 356 -9.03 -22.39 -11.07
CA ASN A 356 -7.79 -21.64 -11.01
C ASN A 356 -8.09 -20.24 -10.48
N VAL A 357 -7.21 -19.72 -9.66
CA VAL A 357 -7.35 -18.40 -9.04
C VAL A 357 -6.07 -17.61 -9.25
N VAL A 358 -6.21 -16.35 -9.66
CA VAL A 358 -5.14 -15.37 -9.70
C VAL A 358 -5.47 -14.28 -8.70
N LEU A 359 -4.63 -14.12 -7.68
CA LEU A 359 -4.72 -13.05 -6.69
C LEU A 359 -3.91 -11.85 -7.19
N ARG A 360 -4.49 -10.64 -7.17
CA ARG A 360 -3.83 -9.40 -7.56
C ARG A 360 -4.23 -8.25 -6.63
N PRO A 361 -3.32 -7.32 -6.30
CA PRO A 361 -3.70 -6.15 -5.50
C PRO A 361 -4.71 -5.26 -6.22
N LEU A 362 -5.71 -4.77 -5.48
CA LEU A 362 -6.51 -3.58 -5.81
C LEU A 362 -5.97 -2.42 -4.97
N MET A 363 -4.69 -2.15 -5.15
CA MET A 363 -3.93 -1.14 -4.43
C MET A 363 -2.98 -0.44 -5.40
N VAL A 364 -2.76 0.84 -5.21
CA VAL A 364 -1.88 1.64 -6.08
C VAL A 364 -0.46 1.10 -6.07
N VAL A 365 0.01 0.66 -4.91
CA VAL A 365 1.35 0.11 -4.68
C VAL A 365 1.28 -1.36 -4.25
N ALA A 366 2.24 -2.17 -4.67
CA ALA A 366 2.42 -3.54 -4.22
C ALA A 366 3.43 -3.59 -3.06
N GLY A 367 3.03 -3.06 -1.89
CA GLY A 367 3.84 -3.04 -0.68
C GLY A 367 3.65 -4.28 0.20
N ASP A 368 3.70 -4.09 1.51
CA ASP A 368 3.63 -5.14 2.52
C ASP A 368 2.39 -6.04 2.38
N HIS A 369 1.20 -5.44 2.23
CA HIS A 369 -0.05 -6.22 2.07
C HIS A 369 -0.05 -7.12 0.83
N ALA A 370 0.55 -6.71 -0.29
CA ALA A 370 0.62 -7.53 -1.48
C ALA A 370 1.63 -8.68 -1.33
N ASN A 371 2.76 -8.41 -0.68
CA ASN A 371 3.84 -9.37 -0.52
C ASN A 371 3.58 -10.36 0.63
N ASN A 372 3.02 -9.90 1.75
CA ASN A 372 2.83 -10.70 2.96
C ASN A 372 1.38 -11.18 3.12
N ASP A 373 0.39 -10.27 3.21
CA ASP A 373 -1.01 -10.67 3.44
C ASP A 373 -1.64 -11.36 2.23
N MET A 374 -1.27 -10.99 1.00
CA MET A 374 -1.79 -11.66 -0.20
C MET A 374 -0.95 -12.88 -0.58
N ALA A 375 0.34 -12.71 -0.81
CA ALA A 375 1.20 -13.70 -1.47
C ALA A 375 2.18 -14.40 -0.54
N GLY A 376 2.26 -14.04 0.74
CA GLY A 376 3.16 -14.60 1.73
C GLY A 376 2.95 -16.08 1.99
N ASP A 377 3.91 -16.70 2.66
CA ASP A 377 3.89 -18.13 3.00
C ASP A 377 3.24 -18.40 4.38
N ASP A 378 2.86 -17.36 5.13
CA ASP A 378 2.17 -17.48 6.41
C ASP A 378 0.78 -18.11 6.24
N GLU A 379 0.31 -18.86 7.26
CA GLU A 379 -0.97 -19.58 7.20
C GLU A 379 -2.18 -18.66 6.99
N ASP A 380 -2.07 -17.38 7.40
CA ASP A 380 -3.11 -16.37 7.29
C ASP A 380 -3.00 -15.51 6.03
N SER A 381 -2.00 -15.72 5.16
CA SER A 381 -1.97 -15.10 3.85
C SER A 381 -3.13 -15.59 2.98
N TRP A 382 -3.61 -14.75 2.08
CA TRP A 382 -4.69 -15.11 1.16
C TRP A 382 -4.32 -16.35 0.31
N LYS A 383 -3.13 -16.37 -0.27
CA LYS A 383 -2.61 -17.51 -1.03
C LYS A 383 -2.69 -18.80 -0.22
N SER A 384 -2.18 -18.79 1.02
CA SER A 384 -2.20 -19.98 1.88
C SER A 384 -3.61 -20.41 2.25
N GLN A 385 -4.52 -19.46 2.54
CA GLN A 385 -5.93 -19.77 2.83
C GLN A 385 -6.67 -20.34 1.61
N PHE A 386 -6.46 -19.77 0.40
CA PHE A 386 -7.02 -20.31 -0.83
C PHE A 386 -6.54 -21.74 -1.10
N VAL A 387 -5.23 -21.99 -0.98
CA VAL A 387 -4.65 -23.34 -1.12
C VAL A 387 -5.19 -24.29 -0.04
N ALA A 388 -5.20 -23.89 1.23
CA ALA A 388 -5.65 -24.73 2.35
C ALA A 388 -7.15 -25.06 2.26
N SER A 389 -7.96 -24.24 1.57
CA SER A 389 -9.38 -24.51 1.35
C SER A 389 -9.63 -25.81 0.58
N GLY A 390 -8.66 -26.26 -0.24
CA GLY A 390 -8.76 -27.46 -1.06
C GLY A 390 -9.80 -27.38 -2.20
N ASN A 391 -10.29 -26.17 -2.50
CA ASN A 391 -11.32 -25.95 -3.52
C ASN A 391 -10.73 -25.68 -4.92
N PHE A 392 -9.47 -25.27 -5.01
CA PHE A 392 -8.81 -24.80 -6.21
C PHE A 392 -7.64 -25.71 -6.60
N GLU A 393 -7.40 -25.83 -7.91
CA GLU A 393 -6.32 -26.64 -8.47
C GLU A 393 -5.01 -25.83 -8.56
N ASN A 394 -5.12 -24.54 -8.84
CA ASN A 394 -4.01 -23.61 -8.90
C ASN A 394 -4.39 -22.28 -8.24
N VAL A 395 -3.43 -21.69 -7.51
CA VAL A 395 -3.52 -20.38 -6.89
C VAL A 395 -2.22 -19.64 -7.19
N ASP A 396 -2.30 -18.67 -8.08
CA ASP A 396 -1.18 -17.82 -8.50
C ASP A 396 -1.33 -16.40 -7.97
N CYS A 397 -0.23 -15.67 -7.83
CA CYS A 397 -0.22 -14.28 -7.39
C CYS A 397 0.50 -13.41 -8.40
N GLN A 398 -0.12 -12.26 -8.74
CA GLN A 398 0.49 -11.16 -9.49
C GLN A 398 0.76 -10.04 -8.49
N ILE A 399 2.05 -9.85 -8.13
CA ILE A 399 2.46 -8.90 -7.06
C ILE A 399 2.88 -7.58 -7.73
N GLU A 400 1.90 -6.87 -8.30
CA GLU A 400 2.11 -5.59 -8.98
C GLU A 400 1.06 -4.57 -8.55
N GLY A 401 1.49 -3.34 -8.28
CA GLY A 401 0.58 -2.24 -7.98
C GLY A 401 -0.14 -1.71 -9.21
N LEU A 402 -1.23 -1.00 -8.99
CA LEU A 402 -2.01 -0.42 -10.09
C LEU A 402 -1.33 0.80 -10.72
N GLY A 403 -0.40 1.44 -9.97
CA GLY A 403 0.26 2.67 -10.39
C GLY A 403 1.19 2.53 -11.59
N ARG A 404 1.62 1.31 -11.95
CA ARG A 404 2.43 1.02 -13.14
C ARG A 404 1.61 0.74 -14.40
N ILE A 405 0.29 0.70 -14.30
CA ILE A 405 -0.60 0.43 -15.43
C ILE A 405 -0.83 1.73 -16.20
N GLU A 406 -0.34 1.83 -17.45
CA GLU A 406 -0.42 3.06 -18.24
C GLU A 406 -1.86 3.62 -18.35
N ALA A 407 -2.87 2.75 -18.42
CA ALA A 407 -4.26 3.17 -18.45
C ALA A 407 -4.74 3.78 -17.10
N VAL A 408 -4.16 3.34 -15.97
CA VAL A 408 -4.42 3.92 -14.64
C VAL A 408 -3.67 5.24 -14.48
N GLU A 409 -2.42 5.32 -14.92
CA GLU A 409 -1.66 6.57 -14.96
C GLU A 409 -2.43 7.67 -15.73
N GLN A 410 -3.06 7.30 -16.85
CA GLN A 410 -3.86 8.23 -17.65
C GLN A 410 -5.08 8.77 -16.89
N ILE A 411 -5.70 8.00 -16.00
CA ILE A 411 -6.81 8.48 -15.15
C ILE A 411 -6.32 9.62 -14.24
N TYR A 412 -5.17 9.45 -13.60
CA TYR A 412 -4.59 10.52 -12.78
C TYR A 412 -4.21 11.75 -13.60
N VAL A 413 -3.73 11.55 -14.84
CA VAL A 413 -3.48 12.68 -15.76
C VAL A 413 -4.77 13.43 -16.05
N ASP A 414 -5.88 12.75 -16.34
CA ASP A 414 -7.16 13.38 -16.64
C ASP A 414 -7.76 14.10 -15.41
N HIS A 415 -7.64 13.51 -14.21
CA HIS A 415 -8.06 14.15 -12.96
C HIS A 415 -7.23 15.40 -12.65
N THR A 416 -5.91 15.32 -12.80
CA THR A 416 -5.01 16.48 -12.67
C THR A 416 -5.39 17.59 -13.66
N LYS A 417 -5.73 17.22 -14.89
CA LYS A 417 -6.17 18.21 -15.89
C LYS A 417 -7.41 18.94 -15.42
N ALA A 418 -8.41 18.23 -14.93
CA ALA A 418 -9.63 18.83 -14.42
C ALA A 418 -9.35 19.80 -13.25
N ALA A 419 -8.43 19.42 -12.35
CA ALA A 419 -8.02 20.28 -11.24
C ALA A 419 -7.28 21.54 -11.73
N ILE A 420 -6.36 21.45 -12.70
CA ILE A 420 -5.67 22.59 -13.29
C ILE A 420 -6.68 23.52 -13.98
N ASP A 421 -7.60 22.98 -14.77
CA ASP A 421 -8.63 23.76 -15.48
C ASP A 421 -9.55 24.52 -14.49
N SER A 422 -9.78 23.96 -13.30
CA SER A 422 -10.60 24.58 -12.26
C SER A 422 -9.96 25.83 -11.64
N LEU A 423 -8.62 25.94 -11.63
CA LEU A 423 -7.92 27.13 -11.13
C LEU A 423 -8.26 28.38 -11.95
N GLY A 424 -8.44 28.24 -13.27
CA GLY A 424 -8.77 29.34 -14.16
C GLY A 424 -10.25 29.78 -14.11
N SER A 425 -11.14 28.92 -13.61
CA SER A 425 -12.59 29.23 -13.59
C SER A 425 -13.04 29.98 -12.33
N SER A 426 -12.21 30.05 -11.30
CA SER A 426 -12.50 30.81 -10.08
C SER A 426 -12.46 32.34 -10.28
N ASP A 427 -11.74 32.84 -11.28
CA ASP A 427 -11.66 34.27 -11.60
C ASP A 427 -12.90 34.78 -12.37
N GLU A 428 -13.60 33.94 -13.15
CA GLU A 428 -14.79 34.37 -13.88
C GLU A 428 -16.08 34.43 -13.02
N SER A 429 -16.15 33.67 -11.91
CA SER A 429 -17.31 33.65 -11.03
C SER A 429 -17.31 34.80 -9.99
N ALA A 430 -16.15 35.38 -9.66
CA ALA A 430 -16.04 36.51 -8.74
C ALA A 430 -16.46 37.85 -9.38
N ASP A 431 -16.39 37.96 -10.71
CA ASP A 431 -16.75 39.19 -11.43
C ASP A 431 -18.24 39.24 -11.82
N SER A 432 -18.98 38.11 -11.77
CA SER A 432 -20.40 38.06 -12.07
C SER A 432 -21.32 38.40 -10.89
N ASP A 433 -20.86 38.25 -9.65
CA ASP A 433 -21.64 38.59 -8.44
C ASP A 433 -21.51 40.09 -8.03
N ALA A 434 -20.52 40.82 -8.55
CA ALA A 434 -20.35 42.24 -8.28
C ALA A 434 -21.24 43.16 -9.15
N ALA A 435 -21.93 42.62 -10.16
CA ALA A 435 -22.74 43.40 -11.09
C ALA A 435 -24.27 43.33 -10.81
N ALA A 436 -24.72 42.58 -9.82
CA ALA A 436 -26.16 42.36 -9.58
C ALA A 436 -26.78 43.15 -8.40
N ASP A 437 -25.99 43.98 -7.69
CA ASP A 437 -26.47 44.62 -6.44
C ASP A 437 -26.62 46.15 -6.52
N THR A 438 -26.87 46.72 -7.73
CA THR A 438 -27.11 48.17 -7.91
C THR A 438 -28.34 48.55 -8.73
N GLU A 439 -29.46 47.79 -8.65
CA GLU A 439 -30.76 48.29 -9.13
C GLU A 439 -31.94 47.75 -8.31
N ALA A 440 -32.16 48.28 -7.09
CA ALA A 440 -33.44 48.23 -6.44
C ALA A 440 -33.51 49.18 -5.24
N ASP A 441 -33.43 50.50 -5.49
CA ASP A 441 -33.98 51.50 -4.55
C ASP A 441 -34.45 52.75 -5.31
N SER A 442 -35.67 52.71 -5.80
CA SER A 442 -36.50 53.89 -6.01
C SER A 442 -37.87 53.49 -6.56
N ALA A 443 -38.86 53.29 -5.69
CA ALA A 443 -40.26 53.64 -5.95
C ALA A 443 -41.19 53.09 -4.83
N GLU A 444 -41.34 53.84 -3.77
CA GLU A 444 -42.59 53.94 -3.02
C GLU A 444 -42.69 55.33 -2.46
N ASP A 445 -43.44 56.16 -3.13
CA ASP A 445 -44.33 57.18 -2.49
C ASP A 445 -45.38 57.63 -3.50
N SER A 446 -46.60 57.30 -3.22
CA SER A 446 -47.79 58.16 -3.34
C SER A 446 -49.09 57.35 -3.55
N ALA A 447 -49.98 57.66 -2.64
CA ALA A 447 -51.41 57.80 -2.80
C ALA A 447 -52.34 56.68 -2.36
N GLU A 448 -53.07 57.06 -1.29
CA GLU A 448 -54.44 56.82 -0.78
C GLU A 448 -54.74 55.44 -0.18
#